data_eae9fa9de2491504ea5201711c6bf5b8
#
_entry.id   eae9fa9de2491504ea5201711c6bf5b8
#
_cell.length_a   1.000
_cell.length_b   1.000
_cell.length_c   1.000
_cell.angle_alpha   90.00
_cell.angle_beta   90.00
_cell.angle_gamma   90.00
#
_symmetry.space_group_name_H-M   'P 1'
#
loop_
_entity.id
_entity.type
_entity.pdbx_description
1 polymer ?
#
loop_
_entity_poly.entity_id
_entity_poly.type
_entity_poly.pdbx_seq_one_letter_code
_entity_poly.pdbx_strand_id
1 'polypeptide(L)'
;MSLARPVLSPRGWGLAAGGLLALLVGYLALNLLVLLIGVLVLAFVAIELFAFASATRGLTSEAFSAQRSENSSQVAVGGSATMALRLERGAGAGCFVEIYDRQPEAFRTTVGSPRLLSWWAPGEAKHLAYAYRPERRGTFEIGPTIVVAHDPVGLAFRLAVVDTRWPVEVIPQSAYWRADLASRLRSEPVGEILAAPRGAGSEFRSLREYDPADDFRSIVWKRSTLERLYVRETESENRNDIVLLLDVSRAMGIGVAGADALDQSVDAALLVARYAFGQGDQVGALLFTDRPVAFLPVDHRLEHRVEVDRTLSGAAIEPGHFRLGTALGYLAPRLERPSAILAFSALEPGREPPGPAVGELHRAGHRLYVFAPDPVGMFPPVADPLAARLLAFSERPEAARARSAVDAVRSIGVSVTTFDRASLRGEVAGRYARLRGGAPA
;
A
#
# COMPACT_ATOMS: atom_id res chain seq x y z
N MET A 1 -20.34 -0.86 20.68
CA MET A 1 -20.79 -1.37 21.99
C MET A 1 -20.76 -0.19 22.95
N SER A 2 -21.88 0.46 23.23
CA SER A 2 -21.92 1.55 24.20
C SER A 2 -22.24 0.95 25.57
N LEU A 3 -21.48 1.31 26.60
CA LEU A 3 -21.85 0.96 27.97
C LEU A 3 -23.07 1.81 28.31
N ALA A 4 -24.23 1.18 28.38
CA ALA A 4 -25.49 1.85 28.72
C ALA A 4 -25.51 2.47 30.13
N ARG A 5 -24.59 2.06 31.02
CA ARG A 5 -24.51 2.47 32.41
C ARG A 5 -23.11 2.96 32.77
N PRO A 6 -22.98 3.93 33.70
CA PRO A 6 -21.67 4.30 34.22
C PRO A 6 -21.02 3.12 34.92
N VAL A 7 -19.71 3.03 34.85
CA VAL A 7 -18.88 1.98 35.44
C VAL A 7 -17.92 2.65 36.43
N LEU A 8 -17.74 2.04 37.59
CA LEU A 8 -16.74 2.49 38.56
C LEU A 8 -15.33 2.29 38.01
N SER A 9 -14.52 3.29 38.18
CA SER A 9 -13.08 3.22 37.86
C SER A 9 -12.36 2.33 38.92
N PRO A 10 -11.12 1.92 38.70
CA PRO A 10 -10.32 1.25 39.72
C PRO A 10 -10.23 2.03 41.05
N ARG A 11 -10.22 3.38 40.96
CA ARG A 11 -10.25 4.25 42.17
C ARG A 11 -11.61 4.18 42.88
N GLY A 12 -12.69 4.20 42.10
CA GLY A 12 -14.05 4.05 42.67
C GLY A 12 -14.23 2.69 43.36
N TRP A 13 -13.75 1.63 42.78
CA TRP A 13 -13.74 0.30 43.39
C TRP A 13 -12.87 0.26 44.65
N GLY A 14 -11.69 0.88 44.62
CA GLY A 14 -10.82 0.99 45.80
C GLY A 14 -11.48 1.71 46.98
N LEU A 15 -12.12 2.87 46.69
CA LEU A 15 -12.87 3.63 47.71
C LEU A 15 -14.07 2.85 48.25
N ALA A 16 -14.84 2.20 47.38
CA ALA A 16 -15.99 1.39 47.81
C ALA A 16 -15.53 0.20 48.70
N ALA A 17 -14.46 -0.49 48.28
CA ALA A 17 -13.89 -1.58 49.07
C ALA A 17 -13.33 -1.09 50.44
N GLY A 18 -12.65 0.07 50.44
CA GLY A 18 -12.16 0.71 51.66
C GLY A 18 -13.29 1.09 52.61
N GLY A 19 -14.39 1.65 52.07
CA GLY A 19 -15.60 1.96 52.86
C GLY A 19 -16.25 0.71 53.48
N LEU A 20 -16.37 -0.37 52.69
CA LEU A 20 -16.87 -1.66 53.20
C LEU A 20 -15.95 -2.26 54.26
N LEU A 21 -14.64 -2.18 54.09
CA LEU A 21 -13.67 -2.65 55.06
C LEU A 21 -13.76 -1.83 56.35
N ALA A 22 -13.91 -0.50 56.27
CA ALA A 22 -14.11 0.36 57.43
C ALA A 22 -15.40 0.01 58.20
N LEU A 23 -16.50 -0.27 57.48
CA LEU A 23 -17.74 -0.76 58.12
C LEU A 23 -17.51 -2.08 58.86
N LEU A 24 -16.85 -3.04 58.23
CA LEU A 24 -16.57 -4.34 58.83
C LEU A 24 -15.69 -4.20 60.08
N VAL A 25 -14.60 -3.45 60.00
CA VAL A 25 -13.68 -3.20 61.11
C VAL A 25 -14.37 -2.42 62.22
N GLY A 26 -15.15 -1.38 61.93
CA GLY A 26 -15.92 -0.60 62.90
C GLY A 26 -16.94 -1.44 63.65
N TYR A 27 -17.63 -2.35 62.96
CA TYR A 27 -18.56 -3.29 63.53
C TYR A 27 -17.86 -4.30 64.44
N LEU A 28 -16.79 -4.94 64.00
CA LEU A 28 -16.04 -5.92 64.74
C LEU A 28 -15.36 -5.31 66.00
N ALA A 29 -14.84 -4.10 65.84
CA ALA A 29 -14.17 -3.37 66.91
C ALA A 29 -15.15 -2.60 67.83
N LEU A 30 -16.47 -2.65 67.59
CA LEU A 30 -17.49 -1.85 68.22
C LEU A 30 -17.16 -0.36 68.30
N ASN A 31 -16.46 0.14 67.28
CA ASN A 31 -16.01 1.51 67.19
C ASN A 31 -16.94 2.34 66.27
N LEU A 32 -17.79 3.17 66.92
CA LEU A 32 -18.77 3.99 66.19
C LEU A 32 -18.15 4.98 65.22
N LEU A 33 -16.96 5.51 65.53
CA LEU A 33 -16.29 6.49 64.65
C LEU A 33 -15.81 5.85 63.33
N VAL A 34 -15.21 4.66 63.42
CA VAL A 34 -14.77 3.90 62.25
C VAL A 34 -15.97 3.47 61.40
N LEU A 35 -17.04 3.05 62.01
CA LEU A 35 -18.29 2.68 61.35
C LEU A 35 -18.90 3.88 60.64
N LEU A 36 -18.91 5.07 61.24
CA LEU A 36 -19.41 6.31 60.64
C LEU A 36 -18.58 6.70 59.44
N ILE A 37 -17.24 6.59 59.49
CA ILE A 37 -16.35 6.83 58.36
C ILE A 37 -16.71 5.91 57.19
N GLY A 38 -16.91 4.61 57.45
CA GLY A 38 -17.32 3.66 56.42
C GLY A 38 -18.62 4.05 55.71
N VAL A 39 -19.64 4.45 56.52
CA VAL A 39 -20.92 4.93 55.97
C VAL A 39 -20.73 6.18 55.13
N LEU A 40 -19.96 7.16 55.59
CA LEU A 40 -19.72 8.42 54.86
C LEU A 40 -19.00 8.18 53.53
N VAL A 41 -17.98 7.30 53.51
CA VAL A 41 -17.27 6.96 52.27
C VAL A 41 -18.20 6.29 51.26
N LEU A 42 -19.01 5.32 51.67
CA LEU A 42 -19.95 4.67 50.77
C LEU A 42 -21.07 5.60 50.31
N ALA A 43 -21.59 6.45 51.20
CA ALA A 43 -22.56 7.47 50.84
C ALA A 43 -22.00 8.45 49.81
N PHE A 44 -20.74 8.89 49.97
CA PHE A 44 -20.05 9.73 49.01
C PHE A 44 -19.94 9.06 47.63
N VAL A 45 -19.45 7.81 47.60
CA VAL A 45 -19.34 7.05 46.31
C VAL A 45 -20.72 6.88 45.66
N ALA A 46 -21.77 6.61 46.45
CA ALA A 46 -23.14 6.45 45.94
C ALA A 46 -23.70 7.76 45.36
N ILE A 47 -23.51 8.88 46.07
CA ILE A 47 -23.96 10.21 45.64
C ILE A 47 -23.25 10.63 44.35
N GLU A 48 -21.93 10.49 44.29
CA GLU A 48 -21.14 10.80 43.09
C GLU A 48 -21.57 9.94 41.90
N LEU A 49 -21.74 8.63 42.11
CA LEU A 49 -22.17 7.73 41.04
C LEU A 49 -23.57 8.10 40.52
N PHE A 50 -24.50 8.45 41.44
CA PHE A 50 -25.84 8.86 41.09
C PHE A 50 -25.86 10.21 40.34
N ALA A 51 -25.09 11.20 40.83
CA ALA A 51 -24.95 12.50 40.18
C ALA A 51 -24.37 12.36 38.77
N PHE A 52 -23.28 11.57 38.64
CA PHE A 52 -22.66 11.29 37.37
C PHE A 52 -23.58 10.51 36.42
N ALA A 53 -24.28 9.50 36.91
CA ALA A 53 -25.25 8.75 36.11
C ALA A 53 -26.38 9.65 35.59
N SER A 54 -26.83 10.61 36.41
CA SER A 54 -27.87 11.58 36.06
C SER A 54 -27.37 12.59 35.01
N ALA A 55 -26.16 13.11 35.21
CA ALA A 55 -25.52 14.06 34.24
C ALA A 55 -25.24 13.42 32.88
N THR A 56 -24.97 12.13 32.85
CA THR A 56 -24.58 11.41 31.66
C THR A 56 -25.70 10.56 31.03
N ARG A 57 -26.96 10.67 31.50
CA ARG A 57 -28.11 9.89 30.97
C ARG A 57 -28.28 10.00 29.47
N GLY A 58 -28.02 11.18 28.88
CA GLY A 58 -28.09 11.45 27.42
C GLY A 58 -26.85 11.04 26.62
N LEU A 59 -25.82 10.47 27.23
CA LEU A 59 -24.60 10.04 26.53
C LEU A 59 -24.79 8.62 25.95
N THR A 60 -25.63 8.51 24.92
CA THR A 60 -25.79 7.31 24.11
C THR A 60 -25.13 7.55 22.75
N SER A 61 -24.78 6.49 22.03
CA SER A 61 -24.20 6.60 20.68
C SER A 61 -25.09 7.39 19.71
N GLU A 62 -26.40 7.33 19.88
CA GLU A 62 -27.41 8.01 19.06
C GLU A 62 -27.59 9.50 19.40
N ALA A 63 -27.09 9.94 20.56
CA ALA A 63 -27.21 11.32 21.01
C ALA A 63 -26.15 12.26 20.41
N PHE A 64 -25.20 11.72 19.65
CA PHE A 64 -24.16 12.48 18.99
C PHE A 64 -24.48 12.69 17.51
N SER A 65 -24.42 13.95 17.08
CA SER A 65 -24.30 14.31 15.67
C SER A 65 -22.82 14.47 15.35
N ALA A 66 -22.36 13.74 14.35
CA ALA A 66 -20.97 13.76 13.94
C ALA A 66 -20.86 14.19 12.47
N GLN A 67 -20.01 15.17 12.21
CA GLN A 67 -19.67 15.59 10.85
C GLN A 67 -18.16 15.42 10.68
N ARG A 68 -17.77 14.67 9.66
CA ARG A 68 -16.37 14.45 9.32
C ARG A 68 -16.07 15.07 7.97
N SER A 69 -14.93 15.71 7.85
CA SER A 69 -14.41 16.22 6.60
C SER A 69 -12.93 15.91 6.46
N GLU A 70 -12.54 15.59 5.24
CA GLU A 70 -11.18 15.31 4.86
C GLU A 70 -10.83 16.17 3.63
N ASN A 71 -9.57 16.56 3.50
CA ASN A 71 -9.12 17.34 2.35
C ASN A 71 -8.91 16.51 1.08
N SER A 72 -8.86 15.18 1.19
CA SER A 72 -8.70 14.27 0.05
C SER A 72 -9.14 12.86 0.40
N SER A 73 -9.96 12.24 -0.43
CA SER A 73 -10.40 10.84 -0.29
C SER A 73 -9.31 9.83 -0.65
N GLN A 74 -8.27 10.27 -1.36
CA GLN A 74 -7.12 9.46 -1.74
C GLN A 74 -5.84 10.15 -1.29
N VAL A 75 -4.97 9.42 -0.60
CA VAL A 75 -3.71 9.92 -0.07
C VAL A 75 -2.59 8.99 -0.48
N ALA A 76 -1.45 9.51 -0.94
CA ALA A 76 -0.30 8.64 -1.21
C ALA A 76 0.40 8.21 0.07
N VAL A 77 1.05 7.04 0.02
CA VAL A 77 1.98 6.60 1.06
C VAL A 77 3.02 7.71 1.33
N GLY A 78 3.20 8.07 2.59
CA GLY A 78 4.10 9.14 2.99
C GLY A 78 3.60 10.56 2.70
N GLY A 79 2.46 10.72 2.04
CA GLY A 79 1.78 12.00 1.86
C GLY A 79 1.12 12.47 3.17
N SER A 80 0.64 13.70 3.20
CA SER A 80 -0.06 14.26 4.37
C SER A 80 -1.50 14.57 4.02
N ALA A 81 -2.41 14.13 4.88
CA ALA A 81 -3.82 14.47 4.81
C ALA A 81 -4.30 15.05 6.15
N THR A 82 -5.33 15.88 6.09
CA THR A 82 -5.93 16.48 7.27
C THR A 82 -7.34 15.94 7.47
N MET A 83 -7.63 15.55 8.70
CA MET A 83 -8.95 15.10 9.13
C MET A 83 -9.52 16.14 10.10
N ALA A 84 -10.76 16.54 9.88
CA ALA A 84 -11.52 17.33 10.81
C ALA A 84 -12.80 16.59 11.21
N LEU A 85 -13.06 16.52 12.50
CA LEU A 85 -14.24 15.88 13.09
C LEU A 85 -14.94 16.91 13.97
N ARG A 86 -16.20 17.18 13.68
CA ARG A 86 -17.11 17.98 14.49
C ARG A 86 -18.10 17.04 15.17
N LEU A 87 -18.14 17.11 16.48
CA LEU A 87 -19.07 16.36 17.30
C LEU A 87 -19.99 17.34 18.03
N GLU A 88 -21.28 17.14 17.89
CA GLU A 88 -22.29 17.86 18.65
C GLU A 88 -23.02 16.84 19.54
N ARG A 89 -23.33 17.28 20.75
CA ARG A 89 -24.07 16.49 21.69
C ARG A 89 -25.46 17.10 21.87
N GLY A 90 -26.47 16.26 21.90
CA GLY A 90 -27.81 16.68 22.31
C GLY A 90 -27.87 17.21 23.76
N ALA A 91 -29.06 17.38 24.30
CA ALA A 91 -29.26 17.91 25.65
C ALA A 91 -28.60 17.01 26.70
N GLY A 92 -28.13 17.63 27.81
CA GLY A 92 -27.52 16.93 28.95
C GLY A 92 -26.74 17.91 29.82
N ALA A 93 -26.28 17.50 30.99
CA ALA A 93 -25.41 18.32 31.85
C ALA A 93 -23.99 18.35 31.33
N GLY A 94 -23.23 19.40 31.67
CA GLY A 94 -21.80 19.48 31.36
C GLY A 94 -21.01 18.33 32.03
N CYS A 95 -20.01 17.82 31.36
CA CYS A 95 -19.14 16.78 31.91
C CYS A 95 -17.74 16.85 31.28
N PHE A 96 -16.75 16.33 31.98
CA PHE A 96 -15.43 16.11 31.39
C PHE A 96 -15.49 14.93 30.41
N VAL A 97 -14.94 15.12 29.22
CA VAL A 97 -14.90 14.09 28.21
C VAL A 97 -13.51 13.95 27.62
N GLU A 98 -13.14 12.73 27.36
CA GLU A 98 -12.04 12.37 26.48
C GLU A 98 -12.62 11.85 25.17
N ILE A 99 -12.30 12.49 24.08
CA ILE A 99 -12.69 12.09 22.73
C ILE A 99 -11.46 11.48 22.07
N TYR A 100 -11.62 10.29 21.55
CA TYR A 100 -10.56 9.59 20.84
C TYR A 100 -11.07 9.13 19.47
N ASP A 101 -10.47 9.67 18.40
CA ASP A 101 -10.72 9.25 17.04
C ASP A 101 -9.76 8.10 16.69
N ARG A 102 -10.31 6.88 16.55
CA ARG A 102 -9.49 5.70 16.31
C ARG A 102 -8.84 5.77 14.95
N GLN A 103 -7.53 5.68 14.93
CA GLN A 103 -6.73 5.63 13.71
C GLN A 103 -6.18 4.21 13.48
N PRO A 104 -6.01 3.80 12.20
CA PRO A 104 -5.22 2.61 11.86
C PRO A 104 -3.78 2.74 12.37
N GLU A 105 -3.17 1.62 12.74
CA GLU A 105 -1.75 1.59 13.15
C GLU A 105 -0.79 2.05 12.05
N ALA A 106 -1.21 1.88 10.78
CA ALA A 106 -0.45 2.34 9.63
C ALA A 106 -0.45 3.87 9.43
N PHE A 107 -1.13 4.63 10.30
CA PHE A 107 -1.25 6.07 10.19
C PHE A 107 -0.49 6.75 11.32
N ARG A 108 0.46 7.60 10.96
CA ARG A 108 1.21 8.42 11.92
C ARG A 108 0.65 9.83 11.98
N THR A 109 0.20 10.26 13.13
CA THR A 109 -0.20 11.67 13.34
C THR A 109 1.04 12.58 13.25
N THR A 110 0.95 13.61 12.42
CA THR A 110 2.05 14.57 12.18
C THR A 110 1.79 15.92 12.83
N VAL A 111 0.55 16.38 12.85
CA VAL A 111 0.13 17.67 13.44
C VAL A 111 -1.17 17.45 14.19
N GLY A 112 -1.34 18.09 15.32
CA GLY A 112 -2.51 17.96 16.16
C GLY A 112 -2.55 16.66 16.94
N SER A 113 -3.74 16.22 17.35
CA SER A 113 -3.95 14.99 18.11
C SER A 113 -5.30 14.37 17.75
N PRO A 114 -5.39 13.04 17.58
CA PRO A 114 -6.66 12.34 17.46
C PRO A 114 -7.37 12.18 18.82
N ARG A 115 -6.86 12.85 19.85
CA ARG A 115 -7.40 12.87 21.21
C ARG A 115 -7.66 14.29 21.66
N LEU A 116 -8.80 14.49 22.32
CA LEU A 116 -9.18 15.75 22.94
C LEU A 116 -9.72 15.46 24.33
N LEU A 117 -9.11 16.06 25.35
CA LEU A 117 -9.64 16.10 26.73
C LEU A 117 -10.20 17.50 27.00
N SER A 118 -11.47 17.62 27.29
CA SER A 118 -12.12 18.92 27.48
C SER A 118 -13.38 18.80 28.33
N TRP A 119 -13.76 19.91 28.95
CA TRP A 119 -15.12 20.08 29.47
C TRP A 119 -16.08 20.24 28.29
N TRP A 120 -17.17 19.46 28.29
CA TRP A 120 -18.23 19.59 27.28
C TRP A 120 -19.48 20.21 27.89
N ALA A 121 -19.71 21.48 27.55
CA ALA A 121 -20.91 22.19 27.96
C ALA A 121 -22.16 21.73 27.16
N PRO A 122 -23.37 21.89 27.69
CA PRO A 122 -24.60 21.61 26.96
C PRO A 122 -24.70 22.46 25.67
N GLY A 123 -25.04 21.83 24.55
CA GLY A 123 -25.20 22.52 23.26
C GLY A 123 -23.90 22.96 22.57
N GLU A 124 -22.74 22.68 23.16
CA GLU A 124 -21.44 23.01 22.57
C GLU A 124 -21.04 21.94 21.54
N ALA A 125 -20.44 22.37 20.41
CA ALA A 125 -19.79 21.49 19.46
C ALA A 125 -18.30 21.34 19.80
N LYS A 126 -17.78 20.13 19.76
CA LYS A 126 -16.35 19.87 19.88
C LYS A 126 -15.73 19.62 18.51
N HIS A 127 -14.59 20.24 18.31
CA HIS A 127 -13.82 20.13 17.06
C HIS A 127 -12.51 19.44 17.33
N LEU A 128 -12.24 18.39 16.56
CA LEU A 128 -11.01 17.66 16.55
C LEU A 128 -10.40 17.80 15.15
N ALA A 129 -9.18 18.32 15.06
CA ALA A 129 -8.47 18.45 13.80
C ALA A 129 -7.04 17.95 13.95
N TYR A 130 -6.61 17.12 13.03
CA TYR A 130 -5.25 16.59 13.01
C TYR A 130 -4.82 16.25 11.60
N ALA A 131 -3.51 16.26 11.36
CA ALA A 131 -2.91 15.77 10.15
C ALA A 131 -2.29 14.40 10.39
N TYR A 132 -2.43 13.52 9.41
CA TYR A 132 -1.87 12.18 9.45
C TYR A 132 -1.09 11.88 8.18
N ARG A 133 -0.16 10.95 8.30
CA ARG A 133 0.65 10.41 7.21
C ARG A 133 0.49 8.90 7.19
N PRO A 134 -0.11 8.34 6.13
CA PRO A 134 -0.15 6.88 5.99
C PRO A 134 1.24 6.33 5.67
N GLU A 135 1.60 5.25 6.33
CA GLU A 135 2.89 4.55 6.14
C GLU A 135 2.76 3.32 5.24
N ARG A 136 1.54 2.87 4.99
CA ARG A 136 1.24 1.69 4.15
C ARG A 136 0.12 1.98 3.19
N ARG A 137 0.19 1.41 1.97
CA ARG A 137 -0.90 1.46 0.99
C ARG A 137 -2.02 0.49 1.35
N GLY A 138 -3.19 0.73 0.79
CA GLY A 138 -4.38 -0.09 0.97
C GLY A 138 -5.59 0.73 1.34
N THR A 139 -6.71 0.05 1.58
CA THR A 139 -7.93 0.68 2.08
C THR A 139 -7.96 0.57 3.59
N PHE A 140 -8.06 1.69 4.25
CA PHE A 140 -8.11 1.79 5.70
C PHE A 140 -9.40 2.49 6.13
N GLU A 141 -9.71 2.38 7.42
CA GLU A 141 -10.89 3.02 7.99
C GLU A 141 -10.47 3.80 9.24
N ILE A 142 -10.73 5.11 9.24
CA ILE A 142 -10.58 5.97 10.43
C ILE A 142 -11.90 5.97 11.17
N GLY A 143 -11.87 5.88 12.49
CA GLY A 143 -13.04 5.69 13.35
C GLY A 143 -13.19 4.24 13.81
N PRO A 144 -14.23 3.95 14.56
CA PRO A 144 -15.22 4.86 15.15
C PRO A 144 -14.61 5.81 16.19
N THR A 145 -15.30 6.90 16.49
CA THR A 145 -14.88 7.82 17.54
C THR A 145 -15.39 7.32 18.90
N ILE A 146 -14.49 7.27 19.85
CA ILE A 146 -14.79 6.85 21.24
C ILE A 146 -14.88 8.12 22.10
N VAL A 147 -15.99 8.27 22.80
CA VAL A 147 -16.21 9.35 23.75
C VAL A 147 -16.31 8.74 25.15
N VAL A 148 -15.39 9.12 26.02
CA VAL A 148 -15.38 8.70 27.42
C VAL A 148 -15.70 9.90 28.28
N ALA A 149 -16.84 9.89 28.95
CA ALA A 149 -17.15 10.86 29.98
C ALA A 149 -16.57 10.39 31.29
N HIS A 150 -15.95 11.32 32.03
CA HIS A 150 -15.35 11.08 33.32
C HIS A 150 -16.10 11.85 34.40
N ASP A 151 -16.28 11.24 35.55
CA ASP A 151 -16.66 11.91 36.78
C ASP A 151 -15.53 12.86 37.21
N PRO A 152 -15.87 14.09 37.75
CA PRO A 152 -14.84 15.07 38.14
C PRO A 152 -13.85 14.53 39.19
N VAL A 153 -14.27 13.61 40.05
CA VAL A 153 -13.41 12.97 41.06
C VAL A 153 -12.65 11.76 40.50
N GLY A 154 -13.06 11.29 39.33
CA GLY A 154 -12.46 10.13 38.68
C GLY A 154 -12.89 8.77 39.24
N LEU A 155 -14.03 8.71 39.91
CA LEU A 155 -14.57 7.49 40.50
C LEU A 155 -15.36 6.65 39.50
N ALA A 156 -15.93 7.28 38.49
CA ALA A 156 -16.74 6.62 37.47
C ALA A 156 -16.43 7.15 36.06
N PHE A 157 -16.73 6.33 35.07
CA PHE A 157 -16.68 6.73 33.67
C PHE A 157 -17.83 6.11 32.88
N ARG A 158 -18.17 6.72 31.76
CA ARG A 158 -19.14 6.20 30.80
C ARG A 158 -18.57 6.29 29.41
N LEU A 159 -18.73 5.22 28.61
CA LEU A 159 -18.20 5.11 27.28
C LEU A 159 -19.33 5.12 26.25
N ALA A 160 -19.20 5.95 25.24
CA ALA A 160 -20.04 5.94 24.05
C ALA A 160 -19.17 5.75 22.81
N VAL A 161 -19.61 4.93 21.89
CA VAL A 161 -18.95 4.73 20.58
C VAL A 161 -19.85 5.36 19.54
N VAL A 162 -19.33 6.39 18.88
CA VAL A 162 -20.02 7.11 17.81
C VAL A 162 -19.52 6.56 16.47
N ASP A 163 -20.44 6.09 15.64
CA ASP A 163 -20.09 5.58 14.32
C ASP A 163 -19.74 6.74 13.38
N THR A 164 -18.44 6.97 13.24
CA THR A 164 -17.86 8.01 12.40
C THR A 164 -16.87 7.41 11.41
N ARG A 165 -17.08 6.15 11.04
CA ARG A 165 -16.19 5.43 10.15
C ARG A 165 -16.05 6.14 8.82
N TRP A 166 -14.80 6.28 8.37
CA TRP A 166 -14.45 6.96 7.15
C TRP A 166 -13.42 6.15 6.38
N PRO A 167 -13.74 5.67 5.18
CA PRO A 167 -12.80 4.94 4.36
C PRO A 167 -11.76 5.90 3.78
N VAL A 168 -10.49 5.51 3.87
CA VAL A 168 -9.34 6.23 3.30
C VAL A 168 -8.62 5.26 2.37
N GLU A 169 -8.52 5.63 1.11
CA GLU A 169 -7.74 4.90 0.14
C GLU A 169 -6.30 5.45 0.09
N VAL A 170 -5.35 4.62 0.48
CA VAL A 170 -3.93 4.97 0.42
C VAL A 170 -3.31 4.36 -0.82
N ILE A 171 -2.98 5.24 -1.76
CA ILE A 171 -2.41 4.86 -3.06
C ILE A 171 -0.88 4.84 -3.01
N PRO A 172 -0.22 4.07 -3.90
CA PRO A 172 1.23 4.07 -4.02
C PRO A 172 1.80 5.46 -4.31
N GLN A 173 3.03 5.71 -3.86
CA GLN A 173 3.70 7.00 -4.05
C GLN A 173 3.93 7.33 -5.53
N SER A 174 4.11 6.31 -6.38
CA SER A 174 4.26 6.45 -7.83
C SER A 174 3.11 7.20 -8.52
N ALA A 175 1.93 7.30 -7.89
CA ALA A 175 0.81 8.07 -8.41
C ALA A 175 1.14 9.56 -8.68
N TYR A 176 2.11 10.13 -7.95
CA TYR A 176 2.52 11.54 -8.06
C TYR A 176 3.77 11.79 -8.92
N TRP A 177 4.46 10.74 -9.40
CA TRP A 177 5.82 10.86 -9.97
C TRP A 177 5.87 11.03 -11.50
N ARG A 178 4.83 11.54 -12.13
CA ARG A 178 4.80 11.75 -13.59
C ARG A 178 5.96 12.61 -14.14
N ALA A 179 6.48 13.55 -13.34
CA ALA A 179 7.50 14.50 -13.80
C ALA A 179 8.94 13.95 -13.71
N ASP A 180 9.26 13.13 -12.70
CA ASP A 180 10.63 12.72 -12.42
C ASP A 180 11.12 11.60 -13.36
N LEU A 181 10.26 10.69 -13.77
CA LEU A 181 10.64 9.62 -14.71
C LEU A 181 10.95 10.19 -16.11
N ALA A 182 10.13 11.10 -16.59
CA ALA A 182 10.36 11.75 -17.89
C ALA A 182 11.66 12.58 -17.92
N SER A 183 12.12 13.08 -16.74
CA SER A 183 13.39 13.79 -16.64
C SER A 183 14.57 12.82 -16.58
N ARG A 184 14.47 11.72 -15.83
CA ARG A 184 15.53 10.71 -15.70
C ARG A 184 15.76 9.94 -17.00
N LEU A 185 14.70 9.59 -17.72
CA LEU A 185 14.80 8.93 -19.03
C LEU A 185 15.35 9.86 -20.12
N ARG A 186 15.29 11.19 -19.92
CA ARG A 186 15.93 12.18 -20.80
C ARG A 186 17.37 12.47 -20.42
N SER A 187 17.78 12.21 -19.21
CA SER A 187 19.14 12.51 -18.71
C SER A 187 20.10 11.34 -18.76
N GLU A 188 19.64 10.10 -18.96
CA GLU A 188 20.58 9.06 -19.39
C GLU A 188 20.96 9.34 -20.87
N PRO A 189 22.26 9.41 -21.21
CA PRO A 189 22.66 9.46 -22.60
C PRO A 189 22.25 8.12 -23.23
N VAL A 190 21.05 8.09 -23.78
CA VAL A 190 20.67 7.07 -24.76
C VAL A 190 21.63 7.33 -25.91
N GLY A 191 22.68 6.53 -25.97
CA GLY A 191 23.53 6.49 -27.12
C GLY A 191 22.65 6.47 -28.36
N GLU A 192 22.97 7.26 -29.34
CA GLU A 192 22.27 7.53 -30.61
C GLU A 192 21.09 6.59 -30.82
N ILE A 193 19.88 7.13 -30.80
CA ILE A 193 18.66 6.40 -31.14
C ILE A 193 18.93 5.91 -32.60
N LEU A 194 19.45 4.70 -32.71
CA LEU A 194 19.49 4.00 -33.98
C LEU A 194 18.08 4.03 -34.52
N ALA A 195 17.92 4.60 -35.67
CA ALA A 195 16.66 4.78 -36.37
C ALA A 195 15.78 3.53 -36.19
N ALA A 196 14.54 3.74 -35.78
CA ALA A 196 13.56 2.66 -35.58
C ALA A 196 13.64 1.67 -36.74
N PRO A 197 13.67 0.34 -36.49
CA PRO A 197 13.78 -0.64 -37.54
C PRO A 197 12.66 -0.44 -38.55
N ARG A 198 13.02 -0.54 -39.84
CA ARG A 198 12.08 -0.49 -40.96
C ARG A 198 11.07 -1.62 -40.79
N GLY A 199 9.77 -1.33 -40.73
CA GLY A 199 8.75 -2.34 -40.51
C GLY A 199 7.43 -2.00 -41.21
N ALA A 200 6.56 -3.00 -41.30
CA ALA A 200 5.22 -2.92 -41.90
C ALA A 200 4.21 -2.31 -40.91
N GLY A 201 4.35 -1.04 -40.55
CA GLY A 201 3.37 -0.32 -39.74
C GLY A 201 2.33 0.43 -40.61
N SER A 202 1.31 0.98 -39.97
CA SER A 202 0.23 1.71 -40.68
C SER A 202 0.48 3.21 -40.79
N GLU A 203 1.34 3.81 -39.95
CA GLU A 203 1.62 5.25 -39.99
C GLU A 203 2.65 5.64 -41.03
N PHE A 204 2.31 6.69 -41.79
CA PHE A 204 3.18 7.25 -42.86
C PHE A 204 4.34 8.01 -42.21
N ARG A 205 5.60 7.58 -42.55
CA ARG A 205 6.81 8.27 -42.12
C ARG A 205 7.38 9.18 -43.19
N SER A 206 7.68 8.60 -44.37
CA SER A 206 8.31 9.31 -45.48
C SER A 206 8.08 8.59 -46.80
N LEU A 207 8.42 9.26 -47.90
CA LEU A 207 8.56 8.65 -49.23
C LEU A 207 10.03 8.53 -49.53
N ARG A 208 10.48 7.34 -49.92
CA ARG A 208 11.83 7.12 -50.47
C ARG A 208 11.77 6.49 -51.83
N GLU A 209 12.86 6.52 -52.54
CA GLU A 209 12.97 5.81 -53.81
C GLU A 209 12.89 4.29 -53.60
N TYR A 210 12.24 3.63 -54.56
CA TYR A 210 12.03 2.18 -54.57
C TYR A 210 13.38 1.45 -54.67
N ASP A 211 13.58 0.44 -53.87
CA ASP A 211 14.66 -0.53 -53.94
C ASP A 211 14.09 -1.88 -54.40
N PRO A 212 14.83 -2.64 -55.28
CA PRO A 212 14.36 -3.95 -55.72
C PRO A 212 14.02 -4.97 -54.64
N ALA A 213 14.46 -4.73 -53.39
CA ALA A 213 14.12 -5.55 -52.24
C ALA A 213 12.78 -5.16 -51.59
N ASP A 214 12.12 -4.08 -52.05
CA ASP A 214 10.85 -3.63 -51.47
C ASP A 214 9.63 -4.38 -52.02
N ASP A 215 8.59 -4.48 -51.22
CA ASP A 215 7.31 -5.04 -51.67
C ASP A 215 6.64 -4.08 -52.65
N PHE A 216 6.29 -4.59 -53.84
CA PHE A 216 5.62 -3.88 -54.91
C PHE A 216 4.30 -3.21 -54.46
N ARG A 217 3.65 -3.76 -53.41
CA ARG A 217 2.42 -3.23 -52.85
C ARG A 217 2.63 -1.92 -52.07
N SER A 218 3.83 -1.60 -51.67
CA SER A 218 4.20 -0.37 -50.94
C SER A 218 4.44 0.82 -51.87
N ILE A 219 4.41 0.65 -53.21
CA ILE A 219 4.62 1.73 -54.17
C ILE A 219 3.44 2.70 -54.18
N VAL A 220 3.75 3.98 -54.02
CA VAL A 220 2.78 5.07 -54.08
C VAL A 220 2.63 5.55 -55.52
N TRP A 221 1.79 4.86 -56.31
CA TRP A 221 1.59 5.12 -57.73
C TRP A 221 1.21 6.56 -58.05
N LYS A 222 0.50 7.26 -57.17
CA LYS A 222 0.10 8.66 -57.31
C LYS A 222 1.27 9.65 -57.32
N ARG A 223 2.42 9.26 -56.82
CA ARG A 223 3.63 10.09 -56.74
C ARG A 223 4.84 9.50 -57.50
N SER A 224 4.68 8.33 -58.07
CA SER A 224 5.71 7.64 -58.85
C SER A 224 5.57 7.98 -60.33
N THR A 225 6.72 8.08 -61.03
CA THR A 225 6.81 8.22 -62.47
C THR A 225 7.49 6.97 -63.04
N LEU A 226 7.47 6.78 -64.37
CA LEU A 226 8.15 5.64 -65.02
C LEU A 226 9.67 5.62 -64.79
N GLU A 227 10.26 6.76 -64.45
CA GLU A 227 11.70 6.88 -64.18
C GLU A 227 12.04 6.81 -62.69
N ARG A 228 11.07 7.11 -61.79
CA ARG A 228 11.28 7.11 -60.33
C ARG A 228 10.08 6.58 -59.61
N LEU A 229 10.23 5.43 -58.98
CA LEU A 229 9.24 4.83 -58.16
C LEU A 229 9.48 5.22 -56.70
N TYR A 230 8.41 5.62 -56.01
CA TYR A 230 8.45 5.97 -54.60
C TYR A 230 7.68 4.96 -53.76
N VAL A 231 8.30 4.54 -52.70
CA VAL A 231 7.73 3.60 -51.70
C VAL A 231 7.33 4.36 -50.47
N ARG A 232 6.18 4.00 -49.94
CA ARG A 232 5.72 4.47 -48.64
C ARG A 232 6.56 3.80 -47.58
N GLU A 233 7.37 4.57 -46.90
CA GLU A 233 8.03 4.15 -45.68
C GLU A 233 7.06 4.36 -44.52
N THR A 234 6.68 3.27 -43.87
CA THR A 234 5.82 3.31 -42.69
C THR A 234 6.66 3.16 -41.43
N GLU A 235 6.30 3.86 -40.39
CA GLU A 235 6.88 3.58 -39.08
C GLU A 235 6.45 2.18 -38.63
N SER A 236 7.41 1.38 -38.22
CA SER A 236 7.08 0.16 -37.50
C SER A 236 6.32 0.58 -36.26
N GLU A 237 5.06 0.17 -36.14
CA GLU A 237 4.36 0.22 -34.86
C GLU A 237 5.08 -0.77 -33.91
N ASN A 238 6.21 -0.32 -33.38
CA ASN A 238 6.98 -1.11 -32.42
C ASN A 238 6.28 -1.03 -31.07
N ARG A 239 5.05 -1.59 -31.01
CA ARG A 239 4.32 -1.79 -29.78
C ARG A 239 4.91 -3.01 -29.11
N ASN A 240 5.47 -2.82 -27.94
CA ASN A 240 5.91 -3.93 -27.12
C ASN A 240 4.76 -4.42 -26.24
N ASP A 241 4.63 -5.73 -26.17
CA ASP A 241 3.74 -6.37 -25.21
C ASP A 241 4.53 -6.61 -23.93
N ILE A 242 4.08 -5.99 -22.84
CA ILE A 242 4.74 -6.04 -21.54
C ILE A 242 3.83 -6.72 -20.55
N VAL A 243 4.34 -7.69 -19.82
CA VAL A 243 3.61 -8.35 -18.75
C VAL A 243 4.31 -8.11 -17.43
N LEU A 244 3.56 -7.56 -16.48
CA LEU A 244 4.00 -7.33 -15.12
C LEU A 244 3.56 -8.52 -14.26
N LEU A 245 4.50 -9.40 -13.90
CA LEU A 245 4.26 -10.55 -13.03
C LEU A 245 4.70 -10.21 -11.61
N LEU A 246 3.75 -10.11 -10.69
CA LEU A 246 4.01 -9.80 -9.28
C LEU A 246 3.76 -11.03 -8.41
N ASP A 247 4.79 -11.43 -7.69
CA ASP A 247 4.69 -12.32 -6.54
C ASP A 247 4.02 -11.57 -5.39
N VAL A 248 2.84 -12.02 -4.98
CA VAL A 248 2.09 -11.45 -3.86
C VAL A 248 2.11 -12.38 -2.64
N SER A 249 3.03 -13.34 -2.59
CA SER A 249 3.20 -14.24 -1.46
C SER A 249 3.81 -13.55 -0.24
N ARG A 250 3.78 -14.24 0.89
CA ARG A 250 4.36 -13.74 2.16
C ARG A 250 5.85 -13.43 2.06
N ALA A 251 6.58 -14.08 1.15
CA ALA A 251 8.00 -13.83 0.94
C ALA A 251 8.29 -12.40 0.48
N MET A 252 7.34 -11.74 -0.17
CA MET A 252 7.47 -10.34 -0.59
C MET A 252 7.22 -9.31 0.53
N GLY A 253 6.86 -9.75 1.73
CA GLY A 253 6.75 -8.88 2.92
C GLY A 253 8.09 -8.53 3.59
N ILE A 254 9.23 -8.79 2.92
CA ILE A 254 10.56 -8.45 3.42
C ILE A 254 10.75 -6.94 3.41
N GLY A 255 11.17 -6.37 4.54
CA GLY A 255 11.46 -4.95 4.68
C GLY A 255 10.63 -4.27 5.76
N VAL A 256 10.57 -2.96 5.72
CA VAL A 256 9.81 -2.13 6.64
C VAL A 256 8.39 -1.93 6.10
N ALA A 257 7.41 -1.96 6.98
CA ALA A 257 6.03 -1.68 6.63
C ALA A 257 5.89 -0.38 5.83
N GLY A 258 5.22 -0.44 4.68
CA GLY A 258 5.07 0.67 3.74
C GLY A 258 6.25 0.89 2.77
N ALA A 259 7.30 0.08 2.91
CA ALA A 259 8.44 0.04 2.00
C ALA A 259 9.02 -1.39 1.91
N ASP A 260 8.17 -2.39 2.05
CA ASP A 260 8.52 -3.80 1.84
C ASP A 260 8.74 -4.10 0.35
N ALA A 261 9.21 -5.32 0.04
CA ALA A 261 9.52 -5.70 -1.33
C ALA A 261 8.28 -5.67 -2.24
N LEU A 262 7.09 -6.00 -1.73
CA LEU A 262 5.86 -5.90 -2.50
C LEU A 262 5.50 -4.45 -2.79
N ASP A 263 5.58 -3.55 -1.79
CA ASP A 263 5.28 -2.13 -1.96
C ASP A 263 6.16 -1.51 -3.05
N GLN A 264 7.46 -1.80 -3.01
CA GLN A 264 8.41 -1.31 -4.02
C GLN A 264 8.17 -1.91 -5.39
N SER A 265 7.85 -3.20 -5.45
CA SER A 265 7.54 -3.88 -6.72
C SER A 265 6.29 -3.32 -7.38
N VAL A 266 5.27 -3.03 -6.59
CA VAL A 266 4.05 -2.37 -7.08
C VAL A 266 4.34 -0.97 -7.59
N ASP A 267 5.13 -0.18 -6.84
CA ASP A 267 5.55 1.16 -7.27
C ASP A 267 6.32 1.11 -8.60
N ALA A 268 7.26 0.16 -8.74
CA ALA A 268 8.04 -0.02 -9.97
C ALA A 268 7.17 -0.52 -11.14
N ALA A 269 6.27 -1.46 -10.90
CA ALA A 269 5.35 -1.99 -11.89
C ALA A 269 4.40 -0.90 -12.41
N LEU A 270 3.81 -0.10 -11.52
CA LEU A 270 2.96 1.05 -11.89
C LEU A 270 3.72 2.09 -12.69
N LEU A 271 4.97 2.36 -12.30
CA LEU A 271 5.84 3.28 -13.03
C LEU A 271 6.03 2.83 -14.48
N VAL A 272 6.38 1.54 -14.68
CA VAL A 272 6.56 0.95 -16.02
C VAL A 272 5.25 0.93 -16.78
N ALA A 273 4.15 0.49 -16.16
CA ALA A 273 2.84 0.44 -16.81
C ALA A 273 2.43 1.80 -17.36
N ARG A 274 2.49 2.85 -16.54
CA ARG A 274 2.11 4.20 -16.94
C ARG A 274 3.00 4.77 -18.02
N TYR A 275 4.31 4.49 -17.95
CA TYR A 275 5.23 4.93 -18.96
C TYR A 275 5.02 4.17 -20.28
N ALA A 276 4.86 2.85 -20.23
CA ALA A 276 4.59 1.99 -21.40
C ALA A 276 3.31 2.42 -22.11
N PHE A 277 2.23 2.62 -21.39
CA PHE A 277 0.99 3.17 -21.94
C PHE A 277 1.19 4.55 -22.58
N GLY A 278 2.02 5.42 -21.98
CA GLY A 278 2.36 6.73 -22.51
C GLY A 278 3.13 6.66 -23.83
N GLN A 279 3.82 5.55 -24.06
CA GLN A 279 4.58 5.28 -25.28
C GLN A 279 3.80 4.46 -26.32
N GLY A 280 2.54 4.10 -26.04
CA GLY A 280 1.69 3.30 -26.92
C GLY A 280 1.92 1.80 -26.82
N ASP A 281 2.75 1.31 -25.88
CA ASP A 281 2.92 -0.11 -25.62
C ASP A 281 1.68 -0.72 -24.94
N GLN A 282 1.55 -2.04 -25.02
CA GLN A 282 0.48 -2.80 -24.41
C GLN A 282 0.98 -3.40 -23.09
N VAL A 283 0.15 -3.38 -22.07
CA VAL A 283 0.52 -3.87 -20.74
C VAL A 283 -0.50 -4.86 -20.24
N GLY A 284 -0.03 -6.02 -19.77
CA GLY A 284 -0.79 -6.99 -18.99
C GLY A 284 -0.24 -7.09 -17.58
N ALA A 285 -1.01 -7.66 -16.66
CA ALA A 285 -0.59 -7.88 -15.29
C ALA A 285 -1.03 -9.25 -14.78
N LEU A 286 -0.16 -9.91 -14.01
CA LEU A 286 -0.47 -11.14 -13.29
C LEU A 286 0.02 -11.02 -11.85
N LEU A 287 -0.91 -11.07 -10.89
CA LEU A 287 -0.63 -11.24 -9.48
C LEU A 287 -0.75 -12.72 -9.16
N PHE A 288 0.27 -13.31 -8.57
CA PHE A 288 0.38 -14.76 -8.41
C PHE A 288 1.00 -15.13 -7.07
N THR A 289 0.50 -16.24 -6.49
CA THR A 289 1.13 -16.96 -5.38
C THR A 289 1.46 -18.38 -5.85
N ASP A 290 0.81 -19.39 -5.35
CA ASP A 290 0.71 -20.76 -5.90
C ASP A 290 -0.41 -20.88 -6.93
N ARG A 291 -1.25 -19.86 -7.05
CA ARG A 291 -2.37 -19.70 -7.98
C ARG A 291 -2.49 -18.26 -8.44
N PRO A 292 -3.17 -18.00 -9.56
CA PRO A 292 -3.45 -16.64 -9.99
C PRO A 292 -4.40 -15.95 -8.99
N VAL A 293 -4.01 -14.77 -8.52
CA VAL A 293 -4.84 -13.90 -7.69
C VAL A 293 -5.61 -12.92 -8.56
N ALA A 294 -4.93 -12.33 -9.56
CA ALA A 294 -5.54 -11.50 -10.58
C ALA A 294 -4.78 -11.63 -11.88
N PHE A 295 -5.49 -11.64 -12.99
CA PHE A 295 -4.90 -11.66 -14.33
C PHE A 295 -5.60 -10.63 -15.24
N LEU A 296 -4.81 -9.77 -15.84
CA LEU A 296 -5.23 -8.82 -16.87
C LEU A 296 -4.45 -9.13 -18.15
N PRO A 297 -5.13 -9.43 -19.26
CA PRO A 297 -4.47 -9.68 -20.53
C PRO A 297 -3.74 -8.43 -21.04
N VAL A 298 -2.84 -8.61 -21.99
CA VAL A 298 -2.11 -7.51 -22.60
C VAL A 298 -3.06 -6.67 -23.47
N ASP A 299 -3.20 -5.37 -23.12
CA ASP A 299 -4.08 -4.45 -23.86
C ASP A 299 -3.57 -2.99 -23.68
N HIS A 300 -4.09 -2.06 -24.49
CA HIS A 300 -3.70 -0.64 -24.49
C HIS A 300 -4.88 0.32 -24.29
N ARG A 301 -6.13 -0.18 -24.23
CA ARG A 301 -7.35 0.62 -24.10
C ARG A 301 -7.34 1.44 -22.81
N LEU A 302 -7.99 2.58 -22.82
CA LEU A 302 -8.01 3.49 -21.65
C LEU A 302 -8.64 2.84 -20.41
N GLU A 303 -9.71 2.08 -20.60
CA GLU A 303 -10.37 1.33 -19.51
C GLU A 303 -9.43 0.32 -18.88
N HIS A 304 -8.67 -0.40 -19.72
CA HIS A 304 -7.68 -1.36 -19.28
C HIS A 304 -6.55 -0.72 -18.46
N ARG A 305 -6.11 0.51 -18.84
CA ARG A 305 -5.12 1.26 -18.06
C ARG A 305 -5.58 1.53 -16.63
N VAL A 306 -6.87 1.90 -16.47
CA VAL A 306 -7.47 2.14 -15.15
C VAL A 306 -7.55 0.83 -14.36
N GLU A 307 -7.85 -0.28 -15.04
CA GLU A 307 -7.92 -1.59 -14.41
C GLU A 307 -6.55 -2.10 -13.96
N VAL A 308 -5.50 -1.92 -14.78
CA VAL A 308 -4.11 -2.22 -14.42
C VAL A 308 -3.67 -1.38 -13.21
N ASP A 309 -3.91 -0.06 -13.24
CA ASP A 309 -3.59 0.83 -12.12
C ASP A 309 -4.30 0.36 -10.82
N ARG A 310 -5.59 0.02 -10.89
CA ARG A 310 -6.37 -0.45 -9.74
C ARG A 310 -5.86 -1.79 -9.22
N THR A 311 -5.65 -2.76 -10.10
CA THR A 311 -5.19 -4.10 -9.75
C THR A 311 -3.81 -4.08 -9.10
N LEU A 312 -2.86 -3.35 -9.68
CA LEU A 312 -1.52 -3.22 -9.11
C LEU A 312 -1.53 -2.45 -7.78
N SER A 313 -2.27 -1.34 -7.70
CA SER A 313 -2.38 -0.55 -6.46
C SER A 313 -3.03 -1.33 -5.32
N GLY A 314 -4.01 -2.18 -5.65
CA GLY A 314 -4.70 -3.04 -4.69
C GLY A 314 -3.94 -4.33 -4.32
N ALA A 315 -2.77 -4.60 -4.92
CA ALA A 315 -2.01 -5.80 -4.61
C ALA A 315 -1.62 -5.84 -3.12
N ALA A 316 -1.95 -6.93 -2.44
CA ALA A 316 -1.67 -7.16 -1.03
C ALA A 316 -1.00 -8.53 -0.85
N ILE A 317 -0.33 -8.70 0.29
CA ILE A 317 0.28 -10.00 0.61
C ILE A 317 -0.83 -11.02 0.86
N GLU A 318 -0.80 -12.07 0.05
CA GLU A 318 -1.73 -13.18 0.10
C GLU A 318 -1.08 -14.43 0.74
N PRO A 319 -1.86 -15.28 1.40
CA PRO A 319 -1.37 -16.56 1.86
C PRO A 319 -1.03 -17.45 0.66
N GLY A 320 0.15 -18.08 0.70
CA GLY A 320 0.64 -18.95 -0.37
C GLY A 320 2.13 -18.81 -0.56
N HIS A 321 2.65 -19.61 -1.50
CA HIS A 321 4.05 -19.62 -1.86
C HIS A 321 4.18 -19.38 -3.36
N PHE A 322 5.02 -18.47 -3.75
CA PHE A 322 5.26 -18.20 -5.16
C PHE A 322 6.10 -19.31 -5.80
N ARG A 323 5.68 -19.75 -6.98
CA ARG A 323 6.42 -20.69 -7.83
C ARG A 323 6.54 -20.10 -9.24
N LEU A 324 7.72 -19.64 -9.58
CA LEU A 324 7.97 -19.01 -10.86
C LEU A 324 7.57 -19.90 -12.04
N GLY A 325 7.95 -21.17 -12.02
CA GLY A 325 7.59 -22.13 -13.08
C GLY A 325 6.08 -22.28 -13.28
N THR A 326 5.32 -22.35 -12.18
CA THR A 326 3.84 -22.45 -12.24
C THR A 326 3.21 -21.13 -12.77
N ALA A 327 3.72 -20.00 -12.33
CA ALA A 327 3.25 -18.68 -12.82
C ALA A 327 3.52 -18.52 -14.32
N LEU A 328 4.72 -18.91 -14.78
CA LEU A 328 5.08 -18.87 -16.20
C LEU A 328 4.27 -19.87 -17.04
N GLY A 329 4.02 -21.08 -16.53
CA GLY A 329 3.15 -22.07 -17.15
C GLY A 329 1.69 -21.60 -17.27
N TYR A 330 1.21 -20.83 -16.30
CA TYR A 330 -0.11 -20.18 -16.39
C TYR A 330 -0.13 -19.07 -17.44
N LEU A 331 0.96 -18.31 -17.55
CA LEU A 331 1.06 -17.12 -18.41
C LEU A 331 1.29 -17.48 -19.88
N ALA A 332 2.20 -18.44 -20.17
CA ALA A 332 2.67 -18.77 -21.51
C ALA A 332 1.54 -19.02 -22.53
N PRO A 333 0.50 -19.85 -22.25
CA PRO A 333 -0.57 -20.11 -23.20
C PRO A 333 -1.53 -18.92 -23.42
N ARG A 334 -1.38 -17.84 -22.64
CA ARG A 334 -2.21 -16.63 -22.70
C ARG A 334 -1.53 -15.46 -23.42
N LEU A 335 -0.29 -15.67 -23.85
CA LEU A 335 0.48 -14.68 -24.58
C LEU A 335 0.44 -15.00 -26.08
N GLU A 336 -0.22 -14.17 -26.85
CA GLU A 336 -0.40 -14.36 -28.30
C GLU A 336 0.80 -13.87 -29.13
N ARG A 337 1.62 -12.99 -28.56
CA ARG A 337 2.75 -12.35 -29.24
C ARG A 337 4.00 -12.38 -28.36
N PRO A 338 5.20 -12.28 -28.97
CA PRO A 338 6.43 -12.10 -28.22
C PRO A 338 6.33 -10.94 -27.25
N SER A 339 6.46 -11.22 -25.96
CA SER A 339 6.23 -10.26 -24.87
C SER A 339 7.43 -10.17 -23.95
N ALA A 340 7.64 -9.01 -23.34
CA ALA A 340 8.61 -8.84 -22.28
C ALA A 340 7.92 -9.04 -20.91
N ILE A 341 8.37 -10.04 -20.17
CA ILE A 341 7.82 -10.37 -18.84
C ILE A 341 8.77 -9.78 -17.79
N LEU A 342 8.27 -8.83 -17.01
CA LEU A 342 8.96 -8.26 -15.85
C LEU A 342 8.39 -8.90 -14.59
N ALA A 343 9.12 -9.86 -14.02
CA ALA A 343 8.71 -10.61 -12.85
C ALA A 343 9.38 -10.05 -11.58
N PHE A 344 8.58 -9.76 -10.58
CA PHE A 344 9.01 -9.29 -9.26
C PHE A 344 8.75 -10.40 -8.25
N SER A 345 9.79 -11.01 -7.70
CA SER A 345 9.64 -12.14 -6.78
C SER A 345 10.84 -12.32 -5.85
N ALA A 346 10.55 -12.72 -4.63
CA ALA A 346 11.57 -13.08 -3.64
C ALA A 346 12.32 -14.39 -3.96
N LEU A 347 11.87 -15.17 -4.96
CA LEU A 347 12.50 -16.43 -5.40
C LEU A 347 12.77 -17.38 -4.22
N GLU A 348 11.76 -18.06 -3.72
CA GLU A 348 11.94 -19.00 -2.59
C GLU A 348 12.86 -20.17 -2.98
N PRO A 349 13.90 -20.46 -2.19
CA PRO A 349 14.84 -21.55 -2.47
C PRO A 349 14.21 -22.93 -2.28
N GLY A 350 14.74 -23.93 -2.99
CA GLY A 350 14.45 -25.36 -2.80
C GLY A 350 13.17 -25.86 -3.46
N ARG A 351 12.54 -25.08 -4.33
CA ARG A 351 11.41 -25.52 -5.18
C ARG A 351 11.86 -25.77 -6.61
N GLU A 352 11.06 -26.57 -7.34
CA GLU A 352 11.37 -26.99 -8.71
C GLU A 352 11.92 -25.87 -9.58
N PRO A 353 13.07 -26.08 -10.24
CA PRO A 353 13.63 -25.07 -11.10
C PRO A 353 12.64 -24.75 -12.24
N PRO A 354 12.41 -23.48 -12.59
CA PRO A 354 11.45 -23.07 -13.61
C PRO A 354 11.93 -23.38 -15.05
N GLY A 355 13.00 -24.19 -15.20
CA GLY A 355 13.69 -24.44 -16.47
C GLY A 355 12.79 -24.82 -17.65
N PRO A 356 11.90 -25.81 -17.52
CA PRO A 356 10.99 -26.18 -18.62
C PRO A 356 10.11 -25.03 -19.09
N ALA A 357 9.47 -24.31 -18.15
CA ALA A 357 8.58 -23.18 -18.47
C ALA A 357 9.35 -21.99 -19.07
N VAL A 358 10.56 -21.71 -18.58
CA VAL A 358 11.46 -20.70 -19.18
C VAL A 358 11.85 -21.07 -20.58
N GLY A 359 12.19 -22.34 -20.83
CA GLY A 359 12.53 -22.84 -22.17
C GLY A 359 11.36 -22.73 -23.18
N GLU A 360 10.14 -22.94 -22.73
CA GLU A 360 8.93 -22.73 -23.55
C GLU A 360 8.73 -21.27 -23.93
N LEU A 361 8.84 -20.38 -22.95
CA LEU A 361 8.73 -18.94 -23.16
C LEU A 361 9.79 -18.42 -24.15
N HIS A 362 11.04 -18.83 -23.99
CA HIS A 362 12.12 -18.43 -24.90
C HIS A 362 11.90 -18.94 -26.33
N ARG A 363 11.42 -20.18 -26.50
CA ARG A 363 11.08 -20.74 -27.82
C ARG A 363 9.91 -20.01 -28.47
N ALA A 364 8.98 -19.48 -27.70
CA ALA A 364 7.89 -18.63 -28.18
C ALA A 364 8.32 -17.17 -28.43
N GLY A 365 9.58 -16.83 -28.18
CA GLY A 365 10.13 -15.47 -28.40
C GLY A 365 9.90 -14.50 -27.24
N HIS A 366 9.36 -14.97 -26.11
CA HIS A 366 9.19 -14.10 -24.94
C HIS A 366 10.52 -13.91 -24.21
N ARG A 367 10.66 -12.74 -23.56
CA ARG A 367 11.84 -12.38 -22.75
C ARG A 367 11.43 -12.26 -21.29
N LEU A 368 12.15 -12.96 -20.40
CA LEU A 368 11.90 -12.94 -18.98
C LEU A 368 13.01 -12.17 -18.25
N TYR A 369 12.61 -11.21 -17.45
CA TYR A 369 13.46 -10.45 -16.53
C TYR A 369 12.91 -10.57 -15.13
N VAL A 370 13.74 -10.98 -14.20
CA VAL A 370 13.35 -11.19 -12.80
C VAL A 370 14.03 -10.12 -11.93
N PHE A 371 13.25 -9.50 -11.08
CA PHE A 371 13.70 -8.57 -10.05
C PHE A 371 13.46 -9.22 -8.69
N ALA A 372 14.56 -9.48 -7.98
CA ALA A 372 14.51 -10.16 -6.69
C ALA A 372 15.00 -9.23 -5.56
N PRO A 373 14.27 -9.11 -4.43
CA PRO A 373 14.73 -8.30 -3.32
C PRO A 373 16.00 -8.90 -2.68
N ASP A 374 16.94 -8.03 -2.33
CA ASP A 374 18.03 -8.42 -1.41
C ASP A 374 17.50 -8.38 0.02
N PRO A 375 17.40 -9.51 0.73
CA PRO A 375 16.82 -9.54 2.07
C PRO A 375 17.49 -8.56 3.06
N VAL A 376 18.79 -8.32 2.91
CA VAL A 376 19.53 -7.40 3.79
C VAL A 376 19.32 -5.95 3.37
N GLY A 377 19.36 -5.67 2.08
CA GLY A 377 19.21 -4.33 1.51
C GLY A 377 17.79 -3.73 1.65
N MET A 378 16.79 -4.55 1.98
CA MET A 378 15.43 -4.09 2.20
C MET A 378 15.20 -3.39 3.55
N PHE A 379 16.12 -3.55 4.50
CA PHE A 379 16.07 -2.88 5.81
C PHE A 379 16.94 -1.61 5.84
N PRO A 380 16.57 -0.60 6.65
CA PRO A 380 17.40 0.57 6.83
C PRO A 380 18.71 0.18 7.54
N PRO A 381 19.82 0.88 7.25
CA PRO A 381 21.08 0.62 7.94
C PRO A 381 20.93 0.87 9.44
N VAL A 382 21.43 -0.06 10.24
CA VAL A 382 21.43 0.03 11.70
C VAL A 382 22.60 0.90 12.15
N ALA A 383 22.32 1.97 12.90
CA ALA A 383 23.31 2.94 13.33
C ALA A 383 24.30 2.37 14.38
N ASP A 384 23.85 1.43 15.22
CA ASP A 384 24.71 0.78 16.21
C ASP A 384 25.55 -0.33 15.55
N PRO A 385 26.90 -0.23 15.61
CA PRO A 385 27.80 -1.22 15.00
C PRO A 385 27.65 -2.64 15.56
N LEU A 386 27.31 -2.79 16.85
CA LEU A 386 27.10 -4.09 17.47
C LEU A 386 25.81 -4.72 17.02
N ALA A 387 24.72 -3.94 17.04
CA ALA A 387 23.42 -4.37 16.53
C ALA A 387 23.48 -4.72 15.04
N ALA A 388 24.22 -3.93 14.22
CA ALA A 388 24.44 -4.21 12.81
C ALA A 388 25.18 -5.55 12.59
N ARG A 389 26.18 -5.87 13.41
CA ARG A 389 26.90 -7.18 13.35
C ARG A 389 26.01 -8.34 13.74
N LEU A 390 25.21 -8.20 14.79
CA LEU A 390 24.28 -9.24 15.25
C LEU A 390 23.20 -9.50 14.19
N LEU A 391 22.64 -8.44 13.61
CA LEU A 391 21.66 -8.53 12.53
C LEU A 391 22.27 -9.24 11.30
N ALA A 392 23.42 -8.78 10.83
CA ALA A 392 24.13 -9.40 9.71
C ALA A 392 24.48 -10.89 9.97
N PHE A 393 24.72 -11.29 11.20
CA PHE A 393 24.95 -12.69 11.55
C PHE A 393 23.65 -13.50 11.51
N SER A 394 22.54 -12.96 12.04
CA SER A 394 21.24 -13.64 12.05
C SER A 394 20.63 -13.78 10.63
N GLU A 395 20.89 -12.81 9.75
CA GLU A 395 20.37 -12.79 8.38
C GLU A 395 21.21 -13.60 7.37
N ARG A 396 22.44 -14.00 7.73
CA ARG A 396 23.33 -14.79 6.85
C ARG A 396 22.66 -16.01 6.19
N PRO A 397 21.90 -16.84 6.91
CA PRO A 397 21.28 -18.00 6.29
C PRO A 397 20.21 -17.64 5.28
N GLU A 398 19.41 -16.60 5.53
CA GLU A 398 18.35 -16.14 4.62
C GLU A 398 18.95 -15.47 3.38
N ALA A 399 19.92 -14.61 3.55
CA ALA A 399 20.66 -14.00 2.45
C ALA A 399 21.41 -15.05 1.59
N ALA A 400 21.94 -16.09 2.19
CA ALA A 400 22.58 -17.18 1.46
C ALA A 400 21.56 -17.99 0.65
N ARG A 401 20.39 -18.28 1.21
CA ARG A 401 19.29 -18.96 0.52
C ARG A 401 18.77 -18.13 -0.66
N ALA A 402 18.53 -16.83 -0.45
CA ALA A 402 18.09 -15.93 -1.50
C ALA A 402 19.09 -15.86 -2.65
N ARG A 403 20.40 -15.73 -2.35
CA ARG A 403 21.47 -15.78 -3.36
C ARG A 403 21.49 -17.07 -4.14
N SER A 404 21.37 -18.22 -3.45
CA SER A 404 21.32 -19.53 -4.10
C SER A 404 20.10 -19.65 -5.04
N ALA A 405 18.95 -19.13 -4.67
CA ALA A 405 17.77 -19.12 -5.53
C ALA A 405 17.96 -18.22 -6.77
N VAL A 406 18.54 -17.04 -6.60
CA VAL A 406 18.92 -16.13 -7.70
C VAL A 406 19.88 -16.82 -8.67
N ASP A 407 20.93 -17.47 -8.15
CA ASP A 407 21.94 -18.15 -8.97
C ASP A 407 21.35 -19.35 -9.72
N ALA A 408 20.44 -20.09 -9.09
CA ALA A 408 19.70 -21.16 -9.74
C ALA A 408 18.85 -20.67 -10.92
N VAL A 409 18.22 -19.52 -10.81
CA VAL A 409 17.45 -18.92 -11.90
C VAL A 409 18.36 -18.34 -12.98
N ARG A 410 19.50 -17.75 -12.60
CA ARG A 410 20.53 -17.29 -13.56
C ARG A 410 21.14 -18.43 -14.38
N SER A 411 21.36 -19.59 -13.77
CA SER A 411 21.97 -20.74 -14.43
C SER A 411 21.15 -21.30 -15.59
N ILE A 412 19.86 -21.02 -15.65
CA ILE A 412 18.97 -21.38 -16.77
C ILE A 412 18.81 -20.29 -17.82
N GLY A 413 19.68 -19.26 -17.78
CA GLY A 413 19.73 -18.19 -18.80
C GLY A 413 18.76 -17.04 -18.57
N VAL A 414 18.15 -16.92 -17.38
CA VAL A 414 17.25 -15.82 -17.03
C VAL A 414 18.04 -14.63 -16.48
N SER A 415 17.75 -13.42 -16.96
CA SER A 415 18.32 -12.19 -16.41
C SER A 415 17.67 -11.89 -15.05
N VAL A 416 18.45 -12.02 -13.97
CA VAL A 416 17.99 -11.69 -12.60
C VAL A 416 18.74 -10.49 -12.07
N THR A 417 18.02 -9.43 -11.72
CA THR A 417 18.53 -8.23 -11.06
C THR A 417 18.10 -8.24 -9.60
N THR A 418 19.04 -8.14 -8.69
CA THR A 418 18.73 -7.97 -7.26
C THR A 418 18.57 -6.48 -6.95
N PHE A 419 17.62 -6.15 -6.07
CA PHE A 419 17.34 -4.78 -5.69
C PHE A 419 17.29 -4.60 -4.17
N ASP A 420 17.64 -3.43 -3.74
CA ASP A 420 17.49 -2.93 -2.38
C ASP A 420 16.35 -1.91 -2.30
N ARG A 421 16.19 -1.31 -1.13
CA ARG A 421 15.14 -0.32 -0.85
C ARG A 421 15.15 0.89 -1.79
N ALA A 422 16.23 1.21 -2.48
CA ALA A 422 16.38 2.43 -3.28
C ALA A 422 16.54 2.17 -4.78
N SER A 423 17.04 1.01 -5.18
CA SER A 423 17.55 0.75 -6.53
C SER A 423 16.49 0.27 -7.53
N LEU A 424 15.42 -0.41 -7.06
CA LEU A 424 14.47 -1.11 -7.95
C LEU A 424 13.91 -0.24 -9.05
N ARG A 425 13.48 0.99 -8.73
CA ARG A 425 12.86 1.89 -9.71
C ARG A 425 13.80 2.22 -10.88
N GLY A 426 15.07 2.51 -10.57
CA GLY A 426 16.09 2.79 -11.57
C GLY A 426 16.40 1.58 -12.43
N GLU A 427 16.54 0.40 -11.82
CA GLU A 427 16.82 -0.85 -12.51
C GLU A 427 15.71 -1.24 -13.49
N VAL A 428 14.45 -1.14 -13.05
CA VAL A 428 13.29 -1.49 -13.90
C VAL A 428 13.10 -0.48 -15.03
N ALA A 429 13.25 0.81 -14.76
CA ALA A 429 13.18 1.85 -15.75
C ALA A 429 14.29 1.71 -16.82
N GLY A 430 15.53 1.46 -16.40
CA GLY A 430 16.65 1.20 -17.28
C GLY A 430 16.46 -0.07 -18.11
N ARG A 431 15.88 -1.13 -17.55
CA ARG A 431 15.57 -2.36 -18.30
C ARG A 431 14.49 -2.11 -19.35
N TYR A 432 13.42 -1.39 -19.00
CA TYR A 432 12.38 -1.04 -19.96
C TYR A 432 12.93 -0.14 -21.10
N ALA A 433 13.79 0.83 -20.78
CA ALA A 433 14.42 1.67 -21.79
C ALA A 433 15.26 0.86 -22.81
N ARG A 434 16.03 -0.14 -22.32
CA ARG A 434 16.80 -1.06 -23.18
C ARG A 434 15.89 -1.94 -24.05
N LEU A 435 14.76 -2.39 -23.53
CA LEU A 435 13.77 -3.15 -24.30
C LEU A 435 13.24 -2.35 -25.49
N ARG A 436 13.02 -1.05 -25.31
CA ARG A 436 12.56 -0.16 -26.40
C ARG A 436 13.66 0.22 -27.39
N GLY A 437 14.88 0.38 -26.89
CA GLY A 437 16.03 0.76 -27.74
C GLY A 437 16.56 -0.34 -28.64
N GLY A 438 16.00 -1.55 -28.59
CA GLY A 438 16.43 -2.67 -29.46
C GLY A 438 17.84 -3.21 -29.15
N ALA A 439 18.44 -2.83 -28.00
CA ALA A 439 19.74 -3.38 -27.61
C ALA A 439 19.59 -4.87 -27.25
N PRO A 440 20.49 -5.76 -27.76
CA PRO A 440 20.51 -7.15 -27.36
C PRO A 440 20.74 -7.27 -25.82
N ALA A 441 20.15 -8.28 -25.23
CA ALA A 441 20.19 -8.56 -23.79
C ALA A 441 21.58 -8.96 -23.31
#